data_d55fa013070f4231dd7f8164dc3506f2
#
_entry.id   d55fa013070f4231dd7f8164dc3506f2
#
_cell.length_a   1.000
_cell.length_b   1.000
_cell.length_c   1.000
_cell.angle_alpha   90.00
_cell.angle_beta   90.00
_cell.angle_gamma   90.00
#
_symmetry.space_group_name_H-M   'P 1'
#
loop_
_entity.id
_entity.type
_entity.pdbx_description
1 polymer ?
#
loop_
_entity_poly.entity_id
_entity_poly.type
_entity_poly.pdbx_seq_one_letter_code
_entity_poly.pdbx_strand_id
1 'polypeptide(L)'
;TMQFTPWDNPMGTDGFEFIEYAAPDPAAMGALFARMGFKPIARHRHKNVVLYRQGGINFIVNSEPDSFAQRFARLHGPSICAIAFRVNDVKTAYERALSLGAWGYAGVAGPGELNIPAIKGIGDSLIYFVDKWRGKNGAQPGDIGNIGFFDVDFEPLAGVSGDALSTPGHGLTTIDHLTHNVHRGRMAEWAGFYERLFNFREVRYFDIEGQVTGVKSKAMTSPCGKIRIPINEEGNEKAGQIQEYLDSYRGEGIQHIAMGSTDLPRTVDALRASGVKL
;
A
#
# COMPACT_ATOMS: atom_id res chain seq x y z
N THR A 1 23.56 2.24 -13.92
CA THR A 1 22.48 1.78 -13.03
C THR A 1 23.09 1.25 -11.75
N MET A 2 22.92 1.98 -10.66
CA MET A 2 23.37 1.52 -9.34
C MET A 2 22.57 0.26 -8.98
N GLN A 3 23.27 -0.86 -8.77
CA GLN A 3 22.65 -2.13 -8.40
C GLN A 3 22.21 -2.05 -6.94
N PHE A 4 20.94 -2.33 -6.66
CA PHE A 4 20.43 -2.38 -5.29
C PHE A 4 21.08 -3.55 -4.53
N THR A 5 21.61 -3.29 -3.33
CA THR A 5 22.18 -4.31 -2.46
C THR A 5 21.28 -4.46 -1.22
N PRO A 6 20.64 -5.62 -1.02
CA PRO A 6 19.85 -5.87 0.18
C PRO A 6 20.71 -5.83 1.45
N TRP A 7 20.05 -5.50 2.57
CA TRP A 7 20.67 -5.56 3.90
C TRP A 7 19.81 -6.38 4.85
N ASP A 8 20.20 -6.45 6.11
CA ASP A 8 19.51 -7.25 7.12
C ASP A 8 18.00 -6.93 7.17
N ASN A 9 17.19 -7.99 7.09
CA ASN A 9 15.73 -7.91 6.93
C ASN A 9 15.03 -8.67 8.06
N PRO A 10 14.99 -8.12 9.28
CA PRO A 10 14.47 -8.85 10.45
C PRO A 10 12.98 -9.15 10.36
N MET A 11 12.21 -8.36 9.61
CA MET A 11 10.79 -8.62 9.39
C MET A 11 10.52 -9.57 8.22
N GLY A 12 11.54 -9.86 7.40
CA GLY A 12 11.35 -10.65 6.18
C GLY A 12 10.43 -9.99 5.17
N THR A 13 10.48 -8.67 5.04
CA THR A 13 9.63 -7.94 4.08
C THR A 13 9.98 -8.30 2.65
N ASP A 14 8.97 -8.39 1.77
CA ASP A 14 9.13 -8.67 0.34
C ASP A 14 8.07 -7.92 -0.50
N GLY A 15 8.00 -6.62 -0.31
CA GLY A 15 7.08 -5.76 -1.05
C GLY A 15 5.68 -5.69 -0.46
N PHE A 16 4.76 -5.15 -1.27
CA PHE A 16 3.36 -4.98 -0.91
C PHE A 16 2.51 -6.16 -1.37
N GLU A 17 1.58 -6.61 -0.52
CA GLU A 17 0.54 -7.54 -0.95
C GLU A 17 -0.68 -6.79 -1.48
N PHE A 18 -1.14 -5.78 -0.75
CA PHE A 18 -2.25 -4.93 -1.19
C PHE A 18 -2.23 -3.55 -0.55
N ILE A 19 -3.02 -2.67 -1.15
CA ILE A 19 -3.40 -1.36 -0.60
C ILE A 19 -4.90 -1.37 -0.38
N GLU A 20 -5.36 -1.01 0.81
CA GLU A 20 -6.78 -0.94 1.14
C GLU A 20 -7.24 0.52 1.13
N TYR A 21 -8.35 0.74 0.42
CA TYR A 21 -8.99 2.05 0.32
C TYR A 21 -10.25 2.09 1.16
N ALA A 22 -10.38 3.19 1.91
CA ALA A 22 -11.62 3.63 2.51
C ALA A 22 -12.39 4.47 1.50
N ALA A 23 -13.64 4.15 1.25
CA ALA A 23 -14.46 4.86 0.27
C ALA A 23 -15.87 5.09 0.81
N PRO A 24 -16.30 6.36 1.01
CA PRO A 24 -17.68 6.67 1.33
C PRO A 24 -18.64 6.26 0.20
N ASP A 25 -18.18 6.34 -1.04
CA ASP A 25 -18.88 5.89 -2.25
C ASP A 25 -18.03 4.84 -2.98
N PRO A 26 -18.22 3.55 -2.68
CA PRO A 26 -17.44 2.48 -3.31
C PRO A 26 -17.62 2.39 -4.83
N ALA A 27 -18.79 2.71 -5.34
CA ALA A 27 -19.06 2.68 -6.78
C ALA A 27 -18.25 3.75 -7.52
N ALA A 28 -18.14 4.95 -6.96
CA ALA A 28 -17.31 6.01 -7.54
C ALA A 28 -15.83 5.63 -7.51
N MET A 29 -15.36 5.04 -6.44
CA MET A 29 -13.98 4.55 -6.33
C MET A 29 -13.69 3.45 -7.37
N GLY A 30 -14.60 2.49 -7.54
CA GLY A 30 -14.49 1.44 -8.54
C GLY A 30 -14.47 1.98 -9.96
N ALA A 31 -15.28 3.01 -10.26
CA ALA A 31 -15.28 3.69 -11.57
C ALA A 31 -13.94 4.39 -11.84
N LEU A 32 -13.35 5.03 -10.84
CA LEU A 32 -12.01 5.62 -10.94
C LEU A 32 -10.95 4.54 -11.23
N PHE A 33 -10.97 3.45 -10.51
CA PHE A 33 -10.03 2.34 -10.73
C PHE A 33 -10.17 1.75 -12.13
N ALA A 34 -11.38 1.59 -12.62
CA ALA A 34 -11.63 1.10 -13.98
C ALA A 34 -11.00 2.03 -15.04
N ARG A 35 -11.16 3.35 -14.89
CA ARG A 35 -10.51 4.34 -15.78
C ARG A 35 -8.99 4.23 -15.73
N MET A 36 -8.42 3.89 -14.59
CA MET A 36 -6.98 3.71 -14.41
C MET A 36 -6.48 2.36 -14.92
N GLY A 37 -7.35 1.47 -15.38
CA GLY A 37 -6.98 0.17 -15.92
C GLY A 37 -7.07 -1.00 -14.94
N PHE A 38 -7.56 -0.76 -13.73
CA PHE A 38 -7.81 -1.82 -12.75
C PHE A 38 -9.10 -2.56 -13.06
N LYS A 39 -9.11 -3.87 -12.81
CA LYS A 39 -10.27 -4.74 -13.03
C LYS A 39 -10.71 -5.34 -11.69
N PRO A 40 -12.00 -5.29 -11.35
CA PRO A 40 -12.51 -6.05 -10.22
C PRO A 40 -12.46 -7.54 -10.57
N ILE A 41 -11.79 -8.35 -9.73
CA ILE A 41 -11.57 -9.77 -10.03
C ILE A 41 -12.07 -10.73 -8.96
N ALA A 42 -12.22 -10.27 -7.73
CA ALA A 42 -12.60 -11.12 -6.62
C ALA A 42 -13.32 -10.31 -5.53
N ARG A 43 -14.07 -11.01 -4.71
CA ARG A 43 -14.72 -10.46 -3.52
C ARG A 43 -14.38 -11.31 -2.31
N HIS A 44 -14.35 -10.69 -1.14
CA HIS A 44 -14.22 -11.43 0.12
C HIS A 44 -15.39 -12.40 0.30
N ARG A 45 -15.12 -13.59 0.83
CA ARG A 45 -16.13 -14.64 0.97
C ARG A 45 -17.27 -14.27 1.91
N HIS A 46 -16.99 -13.44 2.93
CA HIS A 46 -17.92 -13.14 4.02
C HIS A 46 -18.14 -11.65 4.28
N LYS A 47 -17.33 -10.77 3.70
CA LYS A 47 -17.39 -9.31 3.92
C LYS A 47 -17.57 -8.59 2.60
N ASN A 48 -18.11 -7.38 2.66
CA ASN A 48 -18.28 -6.53 1.48
C ASN A 48 -16.97 -5.83 1.12
N VAL A 49 -16.02 -6.61 0.61
CA VAL A 49 -14.68 -6.17 0.20
C VAL A 49 -14.40 -6.71 -1.20
N VAL A 50 -13.99 -5.82 -2.11
CA VAL A 50 -13.71 -6.16 -3.51
C VAL A 50 -12.23 -5.94 -3.82
N LEU A 51 -11.63 -6.89 -4.52
CA LEU A 51 -10.27 -6.83 -5.03
C LEU A 51 -10.26 -6.32 -6.47
N TYR A 52 -9.51 -5.25 -6.69
CA TYR A 52 -9.17 -4.70 -8.01
C TYR A 52 -7.71 -4.98 -8.31
N ARG A 53 -7.42 -5.45 -9.51
CA ARG A 53 -6.03 -5.80 -9.90
C ARG A 53 -5.64 -5.18 -11.23
N GLN A 54 -4.38 -4.79 -11.30
CA GLN A 54 -3.69 -4.46 -12.55
C GLN A 54 -2.22 -4.85 -12.40
N GLY A 55 -1.70 -5.70 -13.29
CA GLY A 55 -0.34 -6.22 -13.17
C GLY A 55 -0.10 -6.87 -11.81
N GLY A 56 0.96 -6.49 -11.14
CA GLY A 56 1.27 -6.93 -9.76
C GLY A 56 0.63 -6.10 -8.65
N ILE A 57 -0.27 -5.17 -9.00
CA ILE A 57 -0.89 -4.25 -8.05
C ILE A 57 -2.26 -4.76 -7.63
N ASN A 58 -2.47 -4.92 -6.33
CA ASN A 58 -3.74 -5.28 -5.73
C ASN A 58 -4.29 -4.12 -4.90
N PHE A 59 -5.44 -3.60 -5.29
CA PHE A 59 -6.21 -2.63 -4.51
C PHE A 59 -7.46 -3.29 -3.96
N ILE A 60 -7.76 -3.09 -2.70
CA ILE A 60 -9.02 -3.53 -2.12
C ILE A 60 -9.85 -2.34 -1.66
N VAL A 61 -11.16 -2.43 -1.91
CA VAL A 61 -12.15 -1.47 -1.43
C VAL A 61 -13.01 -2.17 -0.40
N ASN A 62 -12.97 -1.69 0.83
CA ASN A 62 -13.70 -2.25 1.95
C ASN A 62 -14.95 -1.40 2.23
N SER A 63 -16.11 -1.94 1.89
CA SER A 63 -17.42 -1.32 2.10
C SER A 63 -18.20 -1.99 3.23
N GLU A 64 -17.55 -2.87 3.99
CA GLU A 64 -18.21 -3.55 5.11
C GLU A 64 -18.69 -2.54 6.14
N PRO A 65 -19.98 -2.55 6.50
CA PRO A 65 -20.51 -1.68 7.55
C PRO A 65 -19.75 -1.86 8.87
N ASP A 66 -19.57 -0.77 9.59
CA ASP A 66 -18.88 -0.74 10.88
C ASP A 66 -17.43 -1.25 10.87
N SER A 67 -16.84 -1.40 9.69
CA SER A 67 -15.43 -1.74 9.55
C SER A 67 -14.52 -0.57 9.90
N PHE A 68 -13.25 -0.88 10.14
CA PHE A 68 -12.20 0.13 10.27
C PHE A 68 -12.17 1.07 9.05
N ALA A 69 -12.25 0.53 7.85
CA ALA A 69 -12.22 1.31 6.62
C ALA A 69 -13.38 2.32 6.54
N GLN A 70 -14.59 1.92 6.94
CA GLN A 70 -15.74 2.81 6.92
C GLN A 70 -15.64 3.91 8.00
N ARG A 71 -15.12 3.61 9.18
CA ARG A 71 -14.82 4.61 10.20
C ARG A 71 -13.76 5.60 9.72
N PHE A 72 -12.72 5.10 9.07
CA PHE A 72 -11.66 5.92 8.47
C PHE A 72 -12.20 6.83 7.36
N ALA A 73 -13.09 6.32 6.52
CA ALA A 73 -13.74 7.09 5.46
C ALA A 73 -14.58 8.26 6.02
N ARG A 74 -15.24 8.07 7.16
CA ARG A 74 -16.00 9.16 7.80
C ARG A 74 -15.11 10.31 8.29
N LEU A 75 -13.87 10.00 8.67
CA LEU A 75 -12.91 11.01 9.15
C LEU A 75 -12.18 11.70 7.99
N HIS A 76 -11.80 10.95 6.97
CA HIS A 76 -10.85 11.40 5.96
C HIS A 76 -11.41 11.43 4.54
N GLY A 77 -12.61 10.90 4.30
CA GLY A 77 -13.12 10.71 2.96
C GLY A 77 -12.40 9.58 2.20
N PRO A 78 -12.47 9.58 0.85
CA PRO A 78 -11.77 8.58 0.05
C PRO A 78 -10.26 8.66 0.29
N SER A 79 -9.66 7.55 0.74
CA SER A 79 -8.26 7.56 1.14
C SER A 79 -7.71 6.14 1.30
N ILE A 80 -6.39 6.01 1.37
CA ILE A 80 -5.72 4.77 1.73
C ILE A 80 -5.78 4.63 3.25
N CYS A 81 -6.48 3.61 3.75
CA CYS A 81 -6.63 3.35 5.19
C CYS A 81 -5.71 2.27 5.71
N ALA A 82 -5.16 1.44 4.83
CA ALA A 82 -4.22 0.38 5.21
C ALA A 82 -3.31 0.00 4.05
N ILE A 83 -2.13 -0.48 4.42
CA ILE A 83 -1.18 -1.09 3.51
C ILE A 83 -0.82 -2.47 4.04
N ALA A 84 -0.58 -3.44 3.18
CA ALA A 84 -0.18 -4.77 3.58
C ALA A 84 1.23 -5.07 3.07
N PHE A 85 2.12 -5.37 4.00
CA PHE A 85 3.47 -5.83 3.68
C PHE A 85 3.50 -7.36 3.61
N ARG A 86 4.12 -7.89 2.56
CA ARG A 86 4.52 -9.28 2.52
C ARG A 86 5.65 -9.49 3.51
N VAL A 87 5.52 -10.48 4.36
CA VAL A 87 6.55 -10.86 5.33
C VAL A 87 6.82 -12.36 5.23
N ASN A 88 7.91 -12.81 5.79
CA ASN A 88 8.26 -14.23 5.78
C ASN A 88 7.39 -15.04 6.75
N ASP A 89 7.21 -14.52 7.97
CA ASP A 89 6.43 -15.17 9.03
C ASP A 89 5.67 -14.12 9.83
N VAL A 90 4.34 -14.23 9.83
CA VAL A 90 3.45 -13.25 10.45
C VAL A 90 3.65 -13.19 11.96
N LYS A 91 3.78 -14.34 12.62
CA LYS A 91 3.94 -14.38 14.07
C LYS A 91 5.22 -13.67 14.50
N THR A 92 6.32 -14.00 13.88
CA THR A 92 7.63 -13.39 14.15
C THR A 92 7.61 -11.89 13.90
N ALA A 93 7.06 -11.46 12.77
CA ALA A 93 6.98 -10.05 12.41
C ALA A 93 6.12 -9.26 13.38
N TYR A 94 4.94 -9.77 13.74
CA TYR A 94 4.02 -9.10 14.64
C TYR A 94 4.58 -9.00 16.07
N GLU A 95 5.11 -10.10 16.60
CA GLU A 95 5.73 -10.13 17.93
C GLU A 95 6.93 -9.17 18.01
N ARG A 96 7.76 -9.12 16.96
CA ARG A 96 8.84 -8.16 16.87
C ARG A 96 8.34 -6.72 16.89
N ALA A 97 7.33 -6.40 16.08
CA ALA A 97 6.76 -5.05 16.04
C ALA A 97 6.25 -4.60 17.40
N LEU A 98 5.50 -5.46 18.09
CA LEU A 98 4.99 -5.16 19.43
C LEU A 98 6.11 -4.99 20.45
N SER A 99 7.13 -5.84 20.40
CA SER A 99 8.30 -5.75 21.30
C SER A 99 9.07 -4.44 21.13
N LEU A 100 9.00 -3.83 19.96
CA LEU A 100 9.64 -2.56 19.63
C LEU A 100 8.70 -1.35 19.78
N GLY A 101 7.54 -1.54 20.40
CA GLY A 101 6.63 -0.46 20.78
C GLY A 101 5.53 -0.14 19.77
N ALA A 102 5.33 -0.95 18.73
CA ALA A 102 4.20 -0.77 17.83
C ALA A 102 2.87 -1.05 18.55
N TRP A 103 1.83 -0.34 18.14
CA TRP A 103 0.48 -0.56 18.64
C TRP A 103 -0.24 -1.56 17.74
N GLY A 104 -0.57 -2.71 18.31
CA GLY A 104 -1.31 -3.75 17.61
C GLY A 104 -2.76 -3.36 17.38
N TYR A 105 -3.31 -3.83 16.27
CA TYR A 105 -4.73 -3.76 15.95
C TYR A 105 -5.24 -5.18 15.68
N ALA A 106 -6.14 -5.66 16.53
CA ALA A 106 -6.75 -6.96 16.37
C ALA A 106 -8.09 -6.80 15.65
N GLY A 107 -8.15 -7.28 14.41
CA GLY A 107 -9.42 -7.53 13.72
C GLY A 107 -9.99 -8.87 14.16
N VAL A 108 -11.26 -9.09 13.88
CA VAL A 108 -11.93 -10.38 14.13
C VAL A 108 -11.89 -11.19 12.84
N ALA A 109 -11.11 -12.27 12.84
CA ALA A 109 -11.17 -13.27 11.78
C ALA A 109 -12.37 -14.20 12.02
N GLY A 110 -13.19 -14.39 10.98
CA GLY A 110 -14.27 -15.37 11.00
C GLY A 110 -13.77 -16.80 10.76
N PRO A 111 -14.66 -17.79 10.83
CA PRO A 111 -14.31 -19.18 10.55
C PRO A 111 -13.74 -19.33 9.12
N GLY A 112 -12.60 -20.00 9.00
CA GLY A 112 -11.94 -20.23 7.71
C GLY A 112 -11.19 -19.04 7.11
N GLU A 113 -11.18 -17.89 7.76
CA GLU A 113 -10.43 -16.73 7.38
C GLU A 113 -9.00 -16.76 7.93
N LEU A 114 -8.05 -16.20 7.18
CA LEU A 114 -6.71 -16.00 7.68
C LEU A 114 -6.70 -14.91 8.76
N ASN A 115 -5.97 -15.16 9.83
CA ASN A 115 -5.72 -14.15 10.84
C ASN A 115 -4.56 -13.27 10.36
N ILE A 116 -4.88 -12.06 9.92
CA ILE A 116 -3.91 -11.09 9.42
C ILE A 116 -3.75 -9.99 10.46
N PRO A 117 -2.65 -10.02 11.23
CA PRO A 117 -2.41 -9.00 12.23
C PRO A 117 -2.02 -7.68 11.58
N ALA A 118 -2.29 -6.60 12.29
CA ALA A 118 -1.91 -5.27 11.87
C ALA A 118 -1.35 -4.45 13.03
N ILE A 119 -0.58 -3.44 12.68
CA ILE A 119 -0.13 -2.39 13.60
C ILE A 119 -0.61 -1.03 13.13
N LYS A 120 -0.67 -0.07 14.03
CA LYS A 120 -0.97 1.32 13.70
C LYS A 120 0.24 1.96 13.02
N GLY A 121 -0.01 2.61 11.89
CA GLY A 121 0.95 3.40 11.14
C GLY A 121 0.56 4.86 11.07
N ILE A 122 0.99 5.52 9.98
CA ILE A 122 0.77 6.95 9.77
C ILE A 122 -0.71 7.31 9.91
N GLY A 123 -1.00 8.35 10.70
CA GLY A 123 -2.36 8.89 10.85
C GLY A 123 -3.40 7.86 11.32
N ASP A 124 -3.00 6.89 12.12
CA ASP A 124 -3.80 5.74 12.56
C ASP A 124 -4.25 4.78 11.45
N SER A 125 -3.70 4.90 10.25
CA SER A 125 -3.83 3.86 9.23
C SER A 125 -3.20 2.55 9.69
N LEU A 126 -3.53 1.45 9.02
CA LEU A 126 -3.02 0.13 9.41
C LEU A 126 -1.89 -0.33 8.50
N ILE A 127 -0.96 -1.08 9.08
CA ILE A 127 0.01 -1.88 8.34
C ILE A 127 -0.28 -3.35 8.69
N TYR A 128 -0.79 -4.09 7.71
CA TYR A 128 -1.01 -5.53 7.81
C TYR A 128 0.26 -6.30 7.49
N PHE A 129 0.42 -7.45 8.12
CA PHE A 129 1.46 -8.43 7.79
C PHE A 129 0.83 -9.66 7.15
N VAL A 130 1.29 -10.00 5.95
CA VAL A 130 0.79 -11.13 5.18
C VAL A 130 1.95 -12.07 4.85
N ASP A 131 1.89 -13.32 5.31
CA ASP A 131 2.90 -14.33 5.03
C ASP A 131 2.45 -15.39 4.02
N LYS A 132 1.17 -15.36 3.62
CA LYS A 132 0.63 -16.20 2.53
C LYS A 132 0.44 -15.34 1.29
N TRP A 133 1.43 -15.42 0.38
CA TRP A 133 1.40 -14.69 -0.87
C TRP A 133 2.03 -15.53 -1.98
N ARG A 134 1.48 -15.41 -3.18
CA ARG A 134 1.95 -16.17 -4.35
C ARG A 134 3.36 -15.75 -4.74
N GLY A 135 4.17 -16.73 -5.13
CA GLY A 135 5.56 -16.50 -5.51
C GLY A 135 6.54 -16.48 -4.34
N LYS A 136 6.08 -16.70 -3.11
CA LYS A 136 6.92 -16.74 -1.92
C LYS A 136 7.97 -17.85 -2.06
N ASN A 137 9.22 -17.51 -1.74
CA ASN A 137 10.37 -18.43 -1.89
C ASN A 137 10.56 -18.97 -3.30
N GLY A 138 10.16 -18.20 -4.32
CA GLY A 138 10.27 -18.61 -5.72
C GLY A 138 9.23 -19.61 -6.19
N ALA A 139 8.15 -19.83 -5.43
CA ALA A 139 7.06 -20.71 -5.81
C ALA A 139 6.45 -20.29 -7.16
N GLN A 140 6.27 -21.26 -8.04
CA GLN A 140 5.75 -21.05 -9.38
C GLN A 140 4.25 -21.37 -9.46
N PRO A 141 3.53 -20.83 -10.46
CA PRO A 141 2.14 -21.23 -10.72
C PRO A 141 2.03 -22.76 -10.86
N GLY A 142 1.10 -23.35 -10.11
CA GLY A 142 0.90 -24.81 -10.08
C GLY A 142 1.65 -25.55 -8.97
N ASP A 143 2.60 -24.91 -8.29
CA ASP A 143 3.26 -25.53 -7.15
C ASP A 143 2.28 -25.71 -5.99
N ILE A 144 2.39 -26.88 -5.33
CA ILE A 144 1.66 -27.15 -4.10
C ILE A 144 2.13 -26.16 -3.02
N GLY A 145 1.18 -25.44 -2.44
CA GLY A 145 1.50 -24.43 -1.41
C GLY A 145 1.76 -23.03 -1.97
N ASN A 146 1.75 -22.83 -3.28
CA ASN A 146 1.73 -21.48 -3.87
C ASN A 146 0.35 -20.84 -3.70
N ILE A 147 -0.06 -20.64 -2.45
CA ILE A 147 -1.37 -20.16 -2.04
C ILE A 147 -1.18 -18.80 -1.37
N GLY A 148 -1.90 -17.80 -1.87
CA GLY A 148 -1.89 -16.46 -1.32
C GLY A 148 -3.14 -16.14 -0.50
N PHE A 149 -3.10 -15.00 0.18
CA PHE A 149 -4.21 -14.45 0.95
C PHE A 149 -5.52 -14.41 0.15
N PHE A 150 -5.46 -13.98 -1.10
CA PHE A 150 -6.64 -13.87 -1.94
C PHE A 150 -7.21 -15.23 -2.38
N ASP A 151 -6.42 -16.29 -2.34
CA ASP A 151 -6.91 -17.66 -2.61
C ASP A 151 -7.75 -18.19 -1.46
N VAL A 152 -7.46 -17.77 -0.23
CA VAL A 152 -8.13 -18.26 0.98
C VAL A 152 -9.37 -17.44 1.31
N ASP A 153 -9.22 -16.11 1.42
CA ASP A 153 -10.26 -15.23 1.96
C ASP A 153 -11.19 -14.66 0.88
N PHE A 154 -10.81 -14.75 -0.39
CA PHE A 154 -11.57 -14.22 -1.52
C PHE A 154 -12.05 -15.33 -2.44
N GLU A 155 -13.08 -15.02 -3.22
CA GLU A 155 -13.57 -15.85 -4.31
C GLU A 155 -13.62 -15.04 -5.60
N PRO A 156 -13.35 -15.65 -6.77
CA PRO A 156 -13.47 -14.96 -8.05
C PRO A 156 -14.87 -14.43 -8.29
N LEU A 157 -14.97 -13.25 -8.90
CA LEU A 157 -16.24 -12.73 -9.40
C LEU A 157 -16.77 -13.61 -10.54
N ALA A 158 -18.09 -13.59 -10.75
CA ALA A 158 -18.72 -14.35 -11.82
C ALA A 158 -18.08 -14.03 -13.18
N GLY A 159 -17.74 -15.06 -13.94
CA GLY A 159 -17.09 -14.94 -15.25
C GLY A 159 -15.58 -14.66 -15.20
N VAL A 160 -14.98 -14.58 -14.01
CA VAL A 160 -13.54 -14.41 -13.85
C VAL A 160 -12.91 -15.73 -13.45
N SER A 161 -12.08 -16.32 -14.31
CA SER A 161 -11.38 -17.58 -14.04
C SER A 161 -10.13 -17.72 -14.92
N GLY A 162 -9.17 -18.54 -14.49
CA GLY A 162 -7.96 -18.87 -15.26
C GLY A 162 -7.20 -17.61 -15.70
N ASP A 163 -6.97 -17.50 -17.00
CA ASP A 163 -6.22 -16.38 -17.60
C ASP A 163 -6.92 -15.02 -17.44
N ALA A 164 -8.22 -15.01 -17.15
CA ALA A 164 -8.93 -13.76 -16.83
C ALA A 164 -8.43 -13.11 -15.53
N LEU A 165 -7.66 -13.82 -14.71
CA LEU A 165 -6.93 -13.27 -13.58
C LEU A 165 -5.71 -12.45 -14.04
N SER A 166 -5.25 -12.60 -15.28
CA SER A 166 -4.26 -11.71 -15.87
C SER A 166 -4.91 -10.36 -16.18
N THR A 167 -4.37 -9.31 -15.63
CA THR A 167 -4.95 -7.97 -15.70
C THR A 167 -3.89 -6.95 -16.11
N PRO A 168 -3.47 -6.93 -17.39
CA PRO A 168 -2.46 -5.99 -17.84
C PRO A 168 -2.93 -4.53 -17.79
N GLY A 169 -4.24 -4.28 -17.93
CA GLY A 169 -4.82 -2.95 -17.87
C GLY A 169 -4.14 -1.97 -18.82
N HIS A 170 -3.68 -0.84 -18.29
CA HIS A 170 -2.95 0.19 -19.01
C HIS A 170 -1.42 0.05 -18.89
N GLY A 171 -0.92 -1.05 -18.33
CA GLY A 171 0.51 -1.33 -18.21
C GLY A 171 1.13 -0.90 -16.89
N LEU A 172 0.34 -0.54 -15.89
CA LEU A 172 0.84 -0.35 -14.53
C LEU A 172 1.13 -1.72 -13.92
N THR A 173 2.34 -1.91 -13.38
CA THR A 173 2.82 -3.24 -12.99
C THR A 173 3.13 -3.38 -11.52
N THR A 174 3.59 -2.31 -10.89
CA THR A 174 4.10 -2.34 -9.51
C THR A 174 3.75 -1.05 -8.78
N ILE A 175 3.73 -1.14 -7.46
CA ILE A 175 3.74 0.04 -6.59
C ILE A 175 5.20 0.46 -6.43
N ASP A 176 5.54 1.67 -6.88
CA ASP A 176 6.88 2.21 -6.75
C ASP A 176 7.10 2.80 -5.35
N HIS A 177 6.22 3.69 -4.92
CA HIS A 177 6.30 4.27 -3.59
C HIS A 177 4.95 4.79 -3.08
N LEU A 178 4.88 4.97 -1.75
CA LEU A 178 3.76 5.58 -1.03
C LEU A 178 4.27 6.76 -0.22
N THR A 179 3.93 7.96 -0.62
CA THR A 179 4.38 9.17 0.06
C THR A 179 3.50 9.50 1.27
N HIS A 180 4.15 9.73 2.41
CA HIS A 180 3.50 10.17 3.65
C HIS A 180 3.72 11.66 3.87
N ASN A 181 2.66 12.39 4.19
CA ASN A 181 2.76 13.77 4.67
C ASN A 181 2.57 13.81 6.18
N VAL A 182 3.48 14.49 6.86
CA VAL A 182 3.50 14.59 8.32
C VAL A 182 3.58 16.04 8.77
N HIS A 183 3.18 16.28 10.01
CA HIS A 183 3.32 17.58 10.64
C HIS A 183 4.80 17.97 10.75
N ARG A 184 5.04 19.28 10.73
CA ARG A 184 6.37 19.84 10.91
C ARG A 184 7.04 19.29 12.15
N GLY A 185 8.29 18.84 11.99
CA GLY A 185 9.08 18.27 13.08
C GLY A 185 8.86 16.76 13.32
N ARG A 186 7.93 16.13 12.59
CA ARG A 186 7.62 14.70 12.79
C ARG A 186 8.21 13.75 11.76
N MET A 187 8.92 14.27 10.74
CA MET A 187 9.57 13.43 9.74
C MET A 187 10.56 12.44 10.36
N ALA A 188 11.39 12.92 11.30
CA ALA A 188 12.35 12.06 11.99
C ALA A 188 11.68 10.97 12.83
N GLU A 189 10.55 11.28 13.45
CA GLU A 189 9.77 10.31 14.24
C GLU A 189 9.23 9.16 13.35
N TRP A 190 8.62 9.50 12.22
CA TRP A 190 8.08 8.49 11.31
C TRP A 190 9.17 7.74 10.54
N ALA A 191 10.25 8.41 10.16
CA ALA A 191 11.42 7.72 9.60
C ALA A 191 12.00 6.74 10.61
N GLY A 192 12.13 7.14 11.89
CA GLY A 192 12.56 6.28 12.99
C GLY A 192 11.63 5.11 13.27
N PHE A 193 10.33 5.27 13.07
CA PHE A 193 9.35 4.19 13.14
C PHE A 193 9.68 3.07 12.14
N TYR A 194 9.88 3.42 10.87
CA TYR A 194 10.23 2.44 9.84
C TYR A 194 11.62 1.84 10.04
N GLU A 195 12.57 2.65 10.47
CA GLU A 195 13.93 2.18 10.78
C GLU A 195 13.93 1.19 11.95
N ARG A 196 13.27 1.52 13.04
CA ARG A 196 13.25 0.69 14.26
C ARG A 196 12.48 -0.62 14.07
N LEU A 197 11.29 -0.57 13.50
CA LEU A 197 10.44 -1.75 13.36
C LEU A 197 10.90 -2.66 12.22
N PHE A 198 11.25 -2.08 11.08
CA PHE A 198 11.43 -2.81 9.82
C PHE A 198 12.87 -2.78 9.30
N ASN A 199 13.77 -2.07 9.96
CA ASN A 199 15.13 -1.85 9.48
C ASN A 199 15.19 -1.16 8.10
N PHE A 200 14.24 -0.29 7.82
CA PHE A 200 14.31 0.57 6.65
C PHE A 200 15.46 1.56 6.81
N ARG A 201 16.02 1.99 5.68
CA ARG A 201 17.09 2.98 5.62
C ARG A 201 16.73 4.09 4.66
N GLU A 202 17.24 5.28 4.92
CA GLU A 202 17.17 6.36 3.95
C GLU A 202 18.04 6.03 2.75
N VAL A 203 17.45 5.99 1.55
CA VAL A 203 18.16 5.82 0.29
C VAL A 203 17.77 6.97 -0.62
N ARG A 204 18.77 7.74 -1.04
CA ARG A 204 18.57 8.84 -1.99
C ARG A 204 18.68 8.32 -3.39
N TYR A 205 17.57 8.34 -4.13
CA TYR A 205 17.52 7.90 -5.52
C TYR A 205 17.79 9.03 -6.50
N PHE A 206 17.62 10.29 -6.06
CA PHE A 206 17.84 11.49 -6.87
C PHE A 206 18.49 12.57 -6.02
N ASP A 207 19.58 13.14 -6.54
CA ASP A 207 20.09 14.42 -6.07
C ASP A 207 19.16 15.50 -6.61
N ILE A 208 18.13 15.85 -5.89
CA ILE A 208 17.37 17.07 -6.14
C ILE A 208 18.11 18.20 -5.41
N GLU A 209 19.28 18.56 -5.95
CA GLU A 209 19.94 19.77 -5.50
C GLU A 209 19.13 21.00 -5.92
N GLY A 210 18.78 21.82 -4.95
CA GLY A 210 18.50 23.22 -5.18
C GLY A 210 17.11 23.59 -5.68
N GLN A 211 16.12 22.73 -5.58
CA GLN A 211 14.77 23.17 -5.86
C GLN A 211 14.14 23.77 -4.60
N VAL A 212 13.76 25.02 -4.69
CA VAL A 212 13.07 25.81 -3.66
C VAL A 212 11.62 25.28 -3.51
N THR A 213 11.46 24.04 -3.11
CA THR A 213 10.11 23.48 -2.92
C THR A 213 9.55 23.74 -1.51
N GLY A 214 10.40 24.16 -0.57
CA GLY A 214 10.00 24.32 0.82
C GLY A 214 9.59 23.04 1.51
N VAL A 215 9.90 21.89 0.94
CA VAL A 215 9.57 20.57 1.47
C VAL A 215 10.83 19.83 1.88
N LYS A 216 10.85 19.33 3.12
CA LYS A 216 11.85 18.37 3.57
C LYS A 216 11.32 16.97 3.30
N SER A 217 12.16 16.12 2.69
CA SER A 217 11.78 14.76 2.37
C SER A 217 12.86 13.76 2.78
N LYS A 218 12.42 12.61 3.26
CA LYS A 218 13.29 11.49 3.59
C LYS A 218 12.70 10.22 2.98
N ALA A 219 13.38 9.62 2.01
CA ALA A 219 12.92 8.41 1.35
C ALA A 219 13.39 7.18 2.12
N MET A 220 12.48 6.51 2.80
CA MET A 220 12.74 5.27 3.54
C MET A 220 12.54 4.07 2.64
N THR A 221 13.52 3.19 2.59
CA THR A 221 13.49 1.99 1.74
C THR A 221 13.68 0.74 2.58
N SER A 222 12.92 -0.30 2.25
CA SER A 222 12.99 -1.60 2.89
C SER A 222 14.27 -2.35 2.55
N PRO A 223 14.71 -3.29 3.41
CA PRO A 223 15.86 -4.15 3.12
C PRO A 223 15.74 -4.94 1.82
N CYS A 224 14.51 -5.29 1.40
CA CYS A 224 14.25 -5.97 0.13
C CYS A 224 14.27 -5.03 -1.09
N GLY A 225 14.26 -3.71 -0.88
CA GLY A 225 14.23 -2.71 -1.94
C GLY A 225 12.88 -2.51 -2.62
N LYS A 226 11.86 -3.25 -2.23
CA LYS A 226 10.55 -3.24 -2.91
C LYS A 226 9.52 -2.32 -2.22
N ILE A 227 9.83 -1.80 -1.05
CA ILE A 227 8.96 -0.88 -0.32
C ILE A 227 9.71 0.43 -0.15
N ARG A 228 9.16 1.50 -0.71
CA ARG A 228 9.71 2.85 -0.63
C ARG A 228 8.65 3.79 -0.11
N ILE A 229 9.00 4.51 0.93
CA ILE A 229 8.09 5.42 1.62
C ILE A 229 8.79 6.76 1.82
N PRO A 230 8.61 7.71 0.89
CA PRO A 230 9.01 9.08 1.11
C PRO A 230 8.15 9.70 2.22
N ILE A 231 8.79 10.40 3.15
CA ILE A 231 8.13 11.10 4.25
C ILE A 231 8.43 12.58 4.09
N ASN A 232 7.38 13.39 3.97
CA ASN A 232 7.48 14.82 3.70
C ASN A 232 6.98 15.64 4.87
N GLU A 233 7.71 16.70 5.23
CA GLU A 233 7.26 17.75 6.12
C GLU A 233 7.52 19.13 5.51
N GLU A 234 6.82 20.17 5.99
CA GLU A 234 7.09 21.54 5.57
C GLU A 234 8.49 21.97 5.96
N GLY A 235 9.22 22.50 4.95
CA GLY A 235 10.59 23.00 5.14
C GLY A 235 10.69 24.51 5.41
N ASN A 236 9.65 25.26 5.03
CA ASN A 236 9.60 26.71 5.17
C ASN A 236 8.66 27.13 6.32
N GLU A 237 8.87 28.36 6.83
CA GLU A 237 7.99 28.93 7.85
C GLU A 237 6.57 29.19 7.35
N LYS A 238 6.40 29.44 6.05
CA LYS A 238 5.09 29.65 5.44
C LYS A 238 4.43 28.33 5.11
N ALA A 239 3.14 28.24 5.33
CA ALA A 239 2.32 27.13 4.93
C ALA A 239 2.39 26.89 3.42
N GLY A 240 2.55 25.64 3.00
CA GLY A 240 2.59 25.19 1.62
C GLY A 240 1.68 23.99 1.38
N GLN A 241 1.98 23.21 0.35
CA GLN A 241 1.15 22.07 -0.08
C GLN A 241 0.99 20.99 1.00
N ILE A 242 1.99 20.79 1.84
CA ILE A 242 1.89 19.80 2.91
C ILE A 242 0.89 20.25 3.96
N GLN A 243 0.92 21.52 4.36
CA GLN A 243 -0.04 22.06 5.31
C GLN A 243 -1.47 22.04 4.75
N GLU A 244 -1.63 22.34 3.47
CA GLU A 244 -2.93 22.22 2.79
C GLU A 244 -3.48 20.79 2.85
N TYR A 245 -2.62 19.81 2.62
CA TYR A 245 -2.99 18.40 2.76
C TYR A 245 -3.41 18.06 4.20
N LEU A 246 -2.59 18.45 5.19
CA LEU A 246 -2.85 18.15 6.60
C LEU A 246 -4.19 18.76 7.06
N ASP A 247 -4.49 19.98 6.62
CA ASP A 247 -5.73 20.67 6.96
C ASP A 247 -6.94 20.01 6.28
N SER A 248 -6.85 19.70 4.99
CA SER A 248 -7.91 19.08 4.22
C SER A 248 -8.18 17.63 4.64
N TYR A 249 -7.13 16.87 4.86
CA TYR A 249 -7.18 15.47 5.27
C TYR A 249 -7.49 15.31 6.77
N ARG A 250 -7.27 16.35 7.56
CA ARG A 250 -7.42 16.38 9.01
C ARG A 250 -6.42 15.47 9.72
N GLY A 251 -5.15 15.59 9.35
CA GLY A 251 -4.06 14.89 9.98
C GLY A 251 -3.00 14.38 9.03
N GLU A 252 -2.08 13.62 9.57
CA GLU A 252 -1.02 12.94 8.83
C GLU A 252 -1.60 11.76 8.05
N GLY A 253 -1.02 11.43 6.90
CA GLY A 253 -1.52 10.31 6.11
C GLY A 253 -0.70 10.02 4.86
N ILE A 254 -1.16 9.03 4.10
CA ILE A 254 -0.63 8.64 2.81
C ILE A 254 -1.21 9.58 1.76
N GLN A 255 -0.35 10.45 1.21
CA GLN A 255 -0.79 11.51 0.32
C GLN A 255 -0.92 11.04 -1.12
N HIS A 256 0.04 10.25 -1.61
CA HIS A 256 -0.04 9.70 -2.95
C HIS A 256 0.66 8.35 -3.08
N ILE A 257 0.27 7.64 -4.13
CA ILE A 257 0.87 6.40 -4.58
C ILE A 257 1.48 6.62 -5.97
N ALA A 258 2.71 6.20 -6.14
CA ALA A 258 3.34 6.13 -7.45
C ALA A 258 3.39 4.69 -7.92
N MET A 259 3.02 4.47 -9.17
CA MET A 259 2.98 3.15 -9.79
C MET A 259 3.93 3.10 -10.98
N GLY A 260 4.62 1.96 -11.10
CA GLY A 260 5.58 1.73 -12.16
C GLY A 260 4.94 1.15 -13.42
N SER A 261 5.55 1.46 -14.57
CA SER A 261 5.20 0.89 -15.87
C SER A 261 6.47 0.47 -16.61
N THR A 262 6.40 -0.58 -17.41
CA THR A 262 7.48 -1.00 -18.29
C THR A 262 7.52 -0.24 -19.60
N ASP A 263 6.44 0.46 -19.93
CA ASP A 263 6.31 1.30 -21.14
C ASP A 263 5.49 2.55 -20.79
N LEU A 264 6.15 3.52 -20.20
CA LEU A 264 5.48 4.72 -19.68
C LEU A 264 4.72 5.52 -20.75
N PRO A 265 5.27 5.77 -21.97
CA PRO A 265 4.52 6.48 -23.00
C PRO A 265 3.20 5.78 -23.35
N ARG A 266 3.22 4.47 -23.52
CA ARG A 266 2.02 3.68 -23.81
C ARG A 266 1.00 3.74 -22.67
N THR A 267 1.46 3.64 -21.43
CA THR A 267 0.62 3.74 -20.24
C THR A 267 -0.05 5.12 -20.15
N VAL A 268 0.71 6.19 -20.37
CA VAL A 268 0.18 7.57 -20.36
C VAL A 268 -0.89 7.74 -21.44
N ASP A 269 -0.65 7.25 -22.66
CA ASP A 269 -1.63 7.33 -23.75
C ASP A 269 -2.92 6.57 -23.41
N ALA A 270 -2.80 5.37 -22.83
CA ALA A 270 -3.95 4.57 -22.41
C ALA A 270 -4.75 5.25 -21.29
N LEU A 271 -4.09 5.85 -20.31
CA LEU A 271 -4.74 6.59 -19.23
C LEU A 271 -5.49 7.81 -19.77
N ARG A 272 -4.89 8.59 -20.65
CA ARG A 272 -5.54 9.73 -21.30
C ARG A 272 -6.75 9.32 -22.14
N ALA A 273 -6.63 8.22 -22.90
CA ALA A 273 -7.75 7.66 -23.68
C ALA A 273 -8.91 7.23 -22.80
N SER A 274 -8.65 6.82 -21.55
CA SER A 274 -9.68 6.46 -20.56
C SER A 274 -10.27 7.67 -19.82
N GLY A 275 -9.82 8.87 -20.12
CA GLY A 275 -10.31 10.10 -19.51
C GLY A 275 -9.61 10.52 -18.22
N VAL A 276 -8.45 9.93 -17.92
CA VAL A 276 -7.62 10.37 -16.80
C VAL A 276 -6.88 11.64 -17.21
N LYS A 277 -6.99 12.67 -16.40
CA LYS A 277 -6.19 13.90 -16.57
C LYS A 277 -4.81 13.69 -15.95
N LEU A 278 -3.80 13.89 -16.75
CA LEU A 278 -2.39 13.76 -16.36
C LEU A 278 -1.69 15.11 -16.54
#